data_d8f8befe281da088e403db63c8be9ee6
#
_entry.id   d8f8befe281da088e403db63c8be9ee6
#
_cell.length_a   1.000
_cell.length_b   1.000
_cell.length_c   1.000
_cell.angle_alpha   90.00
_cell.angle_beta   90.00
_cell.angle_gamma   90.00
#
_symmetry.space_group_name_H-M   'P 1'
#
loop_
_entity.id
_entity.type
_entity.pdbx_description
1 polymer ?
#
loop_
_entity_poly.entity_id
_entity_poly.type
_entity_poly.pdbx_seq_one_letter_code
_entity_poly.pdbx_strand_id
1 'polypeptide(L)'
;MGVIIKQSFKNMITTYFGFGIGAVNTLFLFTYFLEKEYYGLVSFLLSAANLVWPFMAFGVHNTLVKFYTSYKTKEEKDKLLNLILLLPLGVSILMGMIGVYSYSWLLNYFDAGNELVKPYIWLIFIIAFATAYFEIFFAWSKINYQSVFGNFMKEVFHRLCVTILLFLVYFSVLSVEYFIYAMMMVFVLRAIAMQLYAFSLYKPSFTLALPTNLNTVLKYSALILIAGSVATILLDLDKVMIEHYLPIENVAIYGIAVYIATVISVPQKAMHQIIHPLTASLLNSSDKSSLKDLYKRSSLTLLVVSAIIFVLIIVNINELYKLIPVEYQISTTIVLLLSLVKLFDNMLGNVNSVLFNSDYYRIVLLFGVVLSIVAFVFNLILIPKFGILGAALASFLAFAVYNISKLLIVLNKFKMQPFTLDTFYILMFVAGLTVSFYFWEFPFHPIINIALKSILVTVIYIVVALRFNFSEDVNQLVRKYWK
;
A
#
# COMPACT_ATOMS: atom_id res chain seq x y z
N MET A 1 -12.15 24.95 -7.72
CA MET A 1 -11.42 24.45 -6.54
C MET A 1 -12.30 23.73 -5.53
N GLY A 2 -13.52 24.18 -5.21
CA GLY A 2 -14.37 23.56 -4.19
C GLY A 2 -14.72 22.09 -4.36
N VAL A 3 -14.93 21.60 -5.61
CA VAL A 3 -15.28 20.20 -5.88
C VAL A 3 -14.10 19.26 -5.59
N ILE A 4 -12.88 19.63 -6.00
CA ILE A 4 -11.68 18.83 -5.79
C ILE A 4 -11.38 18.70 -4.29
N ILE A 5 -11.42 19.81 -3.54
CA ILE A 5 -11.18 19.81 -2.08
C ILE A 5 -12.22 18.94 -1.37
N LYS A 6 -13.51 19.06 -1.73
CA LYS A 6 -14.58 18.26 -1.14
C LYS A 6 -14.43 16.76 -1.43
N GLN A 7 -14.02 16.39 -2.65
CA GLN A 7 -13.76 14.98 -2.98
C GLN A 7 -12.52 14.44 -2.26
N SER A 8 -11.43 15.23 -2.21
CA SER A 8 -10.22 14.84 -1.48
C SER A 8 -10.49 14.57 0.00
N PHE A 9 -11.28 15.43 0.65
CA PHE A 9 -11.67 15.24 2.05
C PHE A 9 -12.53 13.98 2.25
N LYS A 10 -13.52 13.74 1.38
CA LYS A 10 -14.33 12.51 1.41
C LYS A 10 -13.46 11.27 1.19
N ASN A 11 -12.54 11.31 0.21
CA ASN A 11 -11.61 10.20 -0.05
C ASN A 11 -10.71 9.93 1.15
N MET A 12 -10.23 10.96 1.83
CA MET A 12 -9.43 10.82 3.04
C MET A 12 -10.21 10.10 4.16
N ILE A 13 -11.41 10.57 4.47
CA ILE A 13 -12.27 9.94 5.49
C ILE A 13 -12.54 8.46 5.12
N THR A 14 -12.91 8.20 3.87
CA THR A 14 -13.18 6.85 3.37
C THR A 14 -11.96 5.94 3.54
N THR A 15 -10.76 6.45 3.25
CA THR A 15 -9.52 5.69 3.39
C THR A 15 -9.23 5.38 4.85
N TYR A 16 -9.32 6.34 5.77
CA TYR A 16 -9.11 6.10 7.21
C TYR A 16 -10.14 5.12 7.79
N PHE A 17 -11.41 5.29 7.42
CA PHE A 17 -12.46 4.38 7.84
C PHE A 17 -12.21 2.95 7.33
N GLY A 18 -11.84 2.83 6.06
CA GLY A 18 -11.44 1.53 5.49
C GLY A 18 -10.26 0.89 6.22
N PHE A 19 -9.23 1.68 6.59
CA PHE A 19 -8.12 1.18 7.41
C PHE A 19 -8.60 0.69 8.78
N GLY A 20 -9.53 1.39 9.43
CA GLY A 20 -10.12 0.96 10.71
C GLY A 20 -10.82 -0.40 10.59
N ILE A 21 -11.67 -0.59 9.57
CA ILE A 21 -12.32 -1.88 9.30
C ILE A 21 -11.27 -2.96 9.02
N GLY A 22 -10.26 -2.63 8.20
CA GLY A 22 -9.16 -3.54 7.91
C GLY A 22 -8.39 -3.97 9.15
N ALA A 23 -8.19 -3.06 10.13
CA ALA A 23 -7.56 -3.38 11.40
C ALA A 23 -8.38 -4.40 12.20
N VAL A 24 -9.70 -4.17 12.32
CA VAL A 24 -10.61 -5.10 12.99
C VAL A 24 -10.57 -6.47 12.31
N ASN A 25 -10.67 -6.50 10.97
CA ASN A 25 -10.62 -7.76 10.23
C ASN A 25 -9.28 -8.48 10.45
N THR A 26 -8.15 -7.79 10.22
CA THR A 26 -6.82 -8.40 10.22
C THR A 26 -6.36 -8.84 11.61
N LEU A 27 -6.62 -8.03 12.63
CA LEU A 27 -6.11 -8.29 13.98
C LEU A 27 -7.04 -9.18 14.81
N PHE A 28 -8.34 -9.12 14.55
CA PHE A 28 -9.32 -9.80 15.38
C PHE A 28 -10.17 -10.81 14.60
N LEU A 29 -10.91 -10.42 13.57
CA LEU A 29 -11.88 -11.33 12.96
C LEU A 29 -11.22 -12.52 12.25
N PHE A 30 -10.18 -12.29 11.46
CA PHE A 30 -9.45 -13.38 10.83
C PHE A 30 -8.78 -14.29 11.87
N THR A 31 -8.21 -13.72 12.93
CA THR A 31 -7.48 -14.48 13.96
C THR A 31 -8.38 -15.29 14.88
N TYR A 32 -9.63 -14.87 15.09
CA TYR A 32 -10.58 -15.57 15.95
C TYR A 32 -11.56 -16.48 15.21
N PHE A 33 -11.84 -16.20 13.91
CA PHE A 33 -12.89 -16.88 13.17
C PHE A 33 -12.37 -17.88 12.13
N LEU A 34 -11.07 -17.81 11.79
CA LEU A 34 -10.41 -18.74 10.89
C LEU A 34 -9.24 -19.44 11.58
N GLU A 35 -9.00 -20.67 11.19
CA GLU A 35 -7.74 -21.34 11.48
C GLU A 35 -6.58 -20.63 10.75
N LYS A 36 -5.40 -20.68 11.34
CA LYS A 36 -4.23 -19.92 10.83
C LYS A 36 -3.82 -20.31 9.41
N GLU A 37 -4.01 -21.57 9.03
CA GLU A 37 -3.73 -22.09 7.69
C GLU A 37 -4.63 -21.41 6.64
N TYR A 38 -5.92 -21.30 6.91
CA TYR A 38 -6.87 -20.63 6.01
C TYR A 38 -6.67 -19.10 5.97
N TYR A 39 -6.31 -18.49 7.10
CA TYR A 39 -5.93 -17.08 7.09
C TYR A 39 -4.64 -16.86 6.29
N GLY A 40 -3.66 -17.76 6.42
CA GLY A 40 -2.44 -17.78 5.61
C GLY A 40 -2.75 -17.90 4.12
N LEU A 41 -3.63 -18.85 3.75
CA LEU A 41 -4.08 -19.06 2.38
C LEU A 41 -4.73 -17.79 1.79
N VAL A 42 -5.65 -17.15 2.52
CA VAL A 42 -6.28 -15.88 2.10
C VAL A 42 -5.22 -14.80 1.87
N SER A 43 -4.30 -14.63 2.82
CA SER A 43 -3.22 -13.63 2.72
C SER A 43 -2.31 -13.90 1.53
N PHE A 44 -1.98 -15.18 1.26
CA PHE A 44 -1.19 -15.60 0.11
C PHE A 44 -1.91 -15.31 -1.21
N LEU A 45 -3.16 -15.78 -1.37
CA LEU A 45 -3.93 -15.60 -2.60
C LEU A 45 -4.08 -14.12 -2.97
N LEU A 46 -4.37 -13.26 -1.99
CA LEU A 46 -4.47 -11.82 -2.21
C LEU A 46 -3.13 -11.19 -2.58
N SER A 47 -2.04 -11.61 -1.93
CA SER A 47 -0.71 -11.09 -2.22
C SER A 47 -0.21 -11.55 -3.58
N ALA A 48 -0.41 -12.82 -3.95
CA ALA A 48 -0.08 -13.33 -5.27
C ALA A 48 -0.90 -12.63 -6.37
N ALA A 49 -2.21 -12.43 -6.15
CA ALA A 49 -3.04 -11.67 -7.08
C ALA A 49 -2.58 -10.21 -7.24
N ASN A 50 -2.12 -9.59 -6.14
CA ASN A 50 -1.55 -8.23 -6.17
C ASN A 50 -0.24 -8.16 -6.99
N LEU A 51 0.56 -9.21 -7.03
CA LEU A 51 1.74 -9.27 -7.90
C LEU A 51 1.36 -9.41 -9.38
N VAL A 52 0.26 -10.09 -9.69
CA VAL A 52 -0.15 -10.44 -11.06
C VAL A 52 -0.97 -9.35 -11.74
N TRP A 53 -1.92 -8.70 -11.02
CA TRP A 53 -2.86 -7.76 -11.64
C TRP A 53 -2.21 -6.58 -12.40
N PRO A 54 -1.05 -5.99 -11.99
CA PRO A 54 -0.45 -4.90 -12.76
C PRO A 54 -0.03 -5.32 -14.15
N PHE A 55 0.43 -6.58 -14.31
CA PHE A 55 0.80 -7.15 -15.60
C PHE A 55 -0.45 -7.34 -16.47
N MET A 56 -1.55 -7.86 -15.92
CA MET A 56 -2.83 -7.98 -16.63
C MET A 56 -3.38 -6.61 -17.07
N ALA A 57 -3.30 -5.62 -16.20
CA ALA A 57 -3.72 -4.26 -16.52
C ALA A 57 -2.83 -3.55 -17.53
N PHE A 58 -1.62 -4.04 -17.79
CA PHE A 58 -0.64 -3.47 -18.71
C PHE A 58 -0.44 -1.95 -18.57
N GLY A 59 -0.60 -1.41 -17.35
CA GLY A 59 -0.43 0.02 -17.06
C GLY A 59 -1.51 0.94 -17.66
N VAL A 60 -2.56 0.42 -18.33
CA VAL A 60 -3.54 1.22 -19.08
C VAL A 60 -4.39 2.12 -18.20
N HIS A 61 -4.59 1.79 -16.92
CA HIS A 61 -5.32 2.64 -15.98
C HIS A 61 -4.68 4.02 -15.79
N ASN A 62 -3.34 4.10 -15.73
CA ASN A 62 -2.61 5.37 -15.68
C ASN A 62 -2.52 6.05 -17.07
N THR A 63 -2.40 5.24 -18.11
CA THR A 63 -2.39 5.69 -19.51
C THR A 63 -3.69 6.41 -19.86
N LEU A 64 -4.83 5.89 -19.40
CA LEU A 64 -6.13 6.52 -19.55
C LEU A 64 -6.14 7.93 -18.97
N VAL A 65 -5.70 8.08 -17.72
CA VAL A 65 -5.68 9.38 -17.04
C VAL A 65 -4.79 10.38 -17.77
N LYS A 66 -3.67 9.93 -18.34
CA LYS A 66 -2.73 10.81 -19.05
C LYS A 66 -3.23 11.25 -20.41
N PHE A 67 -3.73 10.31 -21.22
CA PHE A 67 -4.02 10.59 -22.65
C PHE A 67 -5.44 11.00 -22.93
N TYR A 68 -6.42 10.70 -22.07
CA TYR A 68 -7.83 10.98 -22.35
C TYR A 68 -8.12 12.45 -22.68
N THR A 69 -7.48 13.37 -21.96
CA THR A 69 -7.65 14.81 -22.17
C THR A 69 -6.97 15.33 -23.44
N SER A 70 -6.04 14.57 -24.01
CA SER A 70 -5.34 14.95 -25.27
C SER A 70 -6.23 14.75 -26.49
N TYR A 71 -7.24 13.88 -26.40
CA TYR A 71 -8.18 13.62 -27.48
C TYR A 71 -9.38 14.59 -27.44
N LYS A 72 -9.63 15.25 -28.55
CA LYS A 72 -10.67 16.29 -28.62
C LYS A 72 -12.01 15.75 -29.14
N THR A 73 -11.99 14.80 -30.07
CA THR A 73 -13.19 14.23 -30.64
C THR A 73 -13.72 13.04 -29.86
N LYS A 74 -15.03 12.81 -29.96
CA LYS A 74 -15.67 11.65 -29.33
C LYS A 74 -15.11 10.35 -29.91
N GLU A 75 -14.92 10.30 -31.21
CA GLU A 75 -14.40 9.12 -31.90
C GLU A 75 -13.00 8.72 -31.42
N GLU A 76 -12.07 9.66 -31.26
CA GLU A 76 -10.73 9.38 -30.74
C GLU A 76 -10.76 8.91 -29.29
N LYS A 77 -11.63 9.50 -28.46
CA LYS A 77 -11.84 9.03 -27.08
C LYS A 77 -12.36 7.60 -27.05
N ASP A 78 -13.34 7.28 -27.91
CA ASP A 78 -13.89 5.92 -27.99
C ASP A 78 -12.83 4.92 -28.45
N LYS A 79 -11.97 5.26 -29.43
CA LYS A 79 -10.84 4.43 -29.85
C LYS A 79 -9.87 4.14 -28.69
N LEU A 80 -9.52 5.18 -27.91
CA LEU A 80 -8.68 4.99 -26.73
C LEU A 80 -9.35 4.10 -25.69
N LEU A 81 -10.62 4.33 -25.37
CA LEU A 81 -11.36 3.58 -24.37
C LEU A 81 -11.52 2.11 -24.75
N ASN A 82 -11.79 1.81 -26.03
CA ASN A 82 -11.85 0.43 -26.52
C ASN A 82 -10.46 -0.25 -26.45
N LEU A 83 -9.37 0.44 -26.81
CA LEU A 83 -8.03 -0.10 -26.64
C LEU A 83 -7.75 -0.47 -25.17
N ILE A 84 -8.14 0.42 -24.24
CA ILE A 84 -7.93 0.23 -22.79
C ILE A 84 -8.76 -0.94 -22.23
N LEU A 85 -9.90 -1.26 -22.83
CA LEU A 85 -10.69 -2.44 -22.46
C LEU A 85 -10.14 -3.72 -23.09
N LEU A 86 -9.74 -3.67 -24.37
CA LEU A 86 -9.36 -4.87 -25.11
C LEU A 86 -7.91 -5.31 -24.85
N LEU A 87 -6.97 -4.37 -24.66
CA LEU A 87 -5.56 -4.70 -24.44
C LEU A 87 -5.34 -5.54 -23.16
N PRO A 88 -5.89 -5.16 -21.97
CA PRO A 88 -5.80 -5.99 -20.77
C PRO A 88 -6.49 -7.35 -20.92
N LEU A 89 -7.59 -7.42 -21.68
CA LEU A 89 -8.25 -8.69 -21.98
C LEU A 89 -7.33 -9.61 -22.75
N GLY A 90 -6.71 -9.11 -23.84
CA GLY A 90 -5.74 -9.89 -24.62
C GLY A 90 -4.54 -10.35 -23.79
N VAL A 91 -3.97 -9.44 -22.98
CA VAL A 91 -2.86 -9.78 -22.07
C VAL A 91 -3.29 -10.82 -21.04
N SER A 92 -4.49 -10.70 -20.46
CA SER A 92 -5.00 -11.66 -19.49
C SER A 92 -5.25 -13.03 -20.11
N ILE A 93 -5.75 -13.11 -21.34
CA ILE A 93 -5.90 -14.37 -22.07
C ILE A 93 -4.54 -15.03 -22.29
N LEU A 94 -3.53 -14.27 -22.73
CA LEU A 94 -2.16 -14.79 -22.89
C LEU A 94 -1.57 -15.29 -21.57
N MET A 95 -1.73 -14.54 -20.49
CA MET A 95 -1.29 -14.95 -19.16
C MET A 95 -2.05 -16.19 -18.66
N GLY A 96 -3.35 -16.28 -18.95
CA GLY A 96 -4.17 -17.45 -18.64
C GLY A 96 -3.68 -18.70 -19.39
N MET A 97 -3.38 -18.59 -20.69
CA MET A 97 -2.82 -19.70 -21.48
C MET A 97 -1.45 -20.14 -20.94
N ILE A 98 -0.56 -19.20 -20.58
CA ILE A 98 0.72 -19.52 -19.94
C ILE A 98 0.47 -20.21 -18.59
N GLY A 99 -0.48 -19.70 -17.78
CA GLY A 99 -0.85 -20.29 -16.50
C GLY A 99 -1.36 -21.73 -16.62
N VAL A 100 -2.21 -22.02 -17.61
CA VAL A 100 -2.70 -23.39 -17.89
C VAL A 100 -1.55 -24.29 -18.33
N TYR A 101 -0.70 -23.81 -19.25
CA TYR A 101 0.47 -24.58 -19.70
C TYR A 101 1.46 -24.87 -18.56
N SER A 102 1.68 -23.89 -17.69
CA SER A 102 2.60 -24.01 -16.56
C SER A 102 1.94 -24.56 -15.30
N TYR A 103 0.68 -24.99 -15.35
CA TYR A 103 -0.11 -25.35 -14.16
C TYR A 103 0.55 -26.46 -13.33
N SER A 104 0.99 -27.53 -13.97
CA SER A 104 1.70 -28.63 -13.30
C SER A 104 3.01 -28.17 -12.65
N TRP A 105 3.74 -27.27 -13.31
CA TRP A 105 4.96 -26.70 -12.74
C TRP A 105 4.64 -25.80 -11.55
N LEU A 106 3.60 -24.96 -11.64
CA LEU A 106 3.15 -24.12 -10.53
C LEU A 106 2.72 -24.96 -9.34
N LEU A 107 1.96 -26.04 -9.55
CA LEU A 107 1.58 -26.94 -8.48
C LEU A 107 2.79 -27.53 -7.78
N ASN A 108 3.79 -28.00 -8.53
CA ASN A 108 5.02 -28.56 -7.95
C ASN A 108 5.87 -27.50 -7.25
N TYR A 109 5.86 -26.26 -7.75
CA TYR A 109 6.60 -25.16 -7.14
C TYR A 109 6.03 -24.77 -5.77
N PHE A 110 4.70 -24.74 -5.63
CA PHE A 110 4.00 -24.49 -4.38
C PHE A 110 3.72 -25.76 -3.55
N ASP A 111 4.33 -26.89 -3.89
CA ASP A 111 4.14 -28.18 -3.22
C ASP A 111 5.08 -28.41 -2.02
N ALA A 112 5.90 -27.43 -1.67
CA ALA A 112 6.89 -27.54 -0.58
C ALA A 112 6.27 -27.67 0.84
N GLY A 113 5.13 -28.39 0.94
CA GLY A 113 4.44 -28.69 2.20
C GLY A 113 3.07 -28.01 2.39
N ASN A 114 2.58 -27.27 1.41
CA ASN A 114 1.32 -26.52 1.50
C ASN A 114 0.23 -27.08 0.56
N GLU A 115 -0.20 -28.32 0.76
CA GLU A 115 -1.24 -28.97 -0.05
C GLU A 115 -2.57 -28.17 -0.09
N LEU A 116 -2.83 -27.38 0.96
CA LEU A 116 -4.02 -26.51 1.06
C LEU A 116 -4.09 -25.47 -0.08
N VAL A 117 -2.97 -25.05 -0.66
CA VAL A 117 -2.92 -24.02 -1.71
C VAL A 117 -3.40 -24.54 -3.05
N LYS A 118 -3.11 -25.80 -3.36
CA LYS A 118 -3.35 -26.43 -4.69
C LYS A 118 -4.77 -26.22 -5.25
N PRO A 119 -5.85 -26.48 -4.50
CA PRO A 119 -7.23 -26.32 -4.99
C PRO A 119 -7.59 -24.87 -5.32
N TYR A 120 -6.89 -23.90 -4.76
CA TYR A 120 -7.26 -22.47 -4.81
C TYR A 120 -6.32 -21.60 -5.67
N ILE A 121 -5.20 -22.17 -6.19
CA ILE A 121 -4.20 -21.38 -6.92
C ILE A 121 -4.77 -20.65 -8.15
N TRP A 122 -5.76 -21.23 -8.82
CA TRP A 122 -6.44 -20.62 -9.96
C TRP A 122 -7.25 -19.34 -9.60
N LEU A 123 -7.64 -19.19 -8.31
CA LEU A 123 -8.31 -18.00 -7.83
C LEU A 123 -7.42 -16.76 -7.93
N ILE A 124 -6.09 -16.93 -7.87
CA ILE A 124 -5.11 -15.84 -8.05
C ILE A 124 -5.38 -15.14 -9.38
N PHE A 125 -5.59 -15.91 -10.46
CA PHE A 125 -5.86 -15.38 -11.78
C PHE A 125 -7.16 -14.55 -11.81
N ILE A 126 -8.24 -15.07 -11.22
CA ILE A 126 -9.55 -14.37 -11.22
C ILE A 126 -9.52 -13.11 -10.35
N ILE A 127 -8.91 -13.18 -9.16
CA ILE A 127 -8.77 -12.01 -8.28
C ILE A 127 -7.91 -10.93 -8.96
N ALA A 128 -6.81 -11.33 -9.62
CA ALA A 128 -5.95 -10.42 -10.35
C ALA A 128 -6.67 -9.77 -11.52
N PHE A 129 -7.41 -10.54 -12.32
CA PHE A 129 -8.21 -10.05 -13.43
C PHE A 129 -9.29 -9.06 -12.98
N ALA A 130 -10.07 -9.42 -11.94
CA ALA A 130 -11.08 -8.55 -11.37
C ALA A 130 -10.46 -7.25 -10.82
N THR A 131 -9.29 -7.35 -10.17
CA THR A 131 -8.58 -6.17 -9.64
C THR A 131 -8.05 -5.28 -10.77
N ALA A 132 -7.51 -5.85 -11.85
CA ALA A 132 -7.05 -5.09 -13.01
C ALA A 132 -8.19 -4.28 -13.64
N TYR A 133 -9.35 -4.91 -13.88
CA TYR A 133 -10.52 -4.23 -14.44
C TYR A 133 -11.13 -3.22 -13.47
N PHE A 134 -11.14 -3.52 -12.17
CA PHE A 134 -11.54 -2.54 -11.16
C PHE A 134 -10.70 -1.26 -11.25
N GLU A 135 -9.36 -1.36 -11.30
CA GLU A 135 -8.47 -0.19 -11.39
C GLU A 135 -8.65 0.58 -12.72
N ILE A 136 -8.95 -0.11 -13.83
CA ILE A 136 -9.27 0.51 -15.10
C ILE A 136 -10.57 1.32 -15.03
N PHE A 137 -11.65 0.74 -14.50
CA PHE A 137 -12.93 1.45 -14.37
C PHE A 137 -12.87 2.55 -13.31
N PHE A 138 -12.04 2.37 -12.27
CA PHE A 138 -11.78 3.43 -11.32
C PHE A 138 -11.03 4.62 -11.95
N ALA A 139 -10.02 4.35 -12.77
CA ALA A 139 -9.35 5.39 -13.55
C ALA A 139 -10.34 6.10 -14.51
N TRP A 140 -11.27 5.35 -15.11
CA TRP A 140 -12.34 5.90 -15.94
C TRP A 140 -13.27 6.86 -15.18
N SER A 141 -13.63 6.54 -13.95
CA SER A 141 -14.41 7.48 -13.12
C SER A 141 -13.62 8.73 -12.75
N LYS A 142 -12.29 8.60 -12.53
CA LYS A 142 -11.40 9.74 -12.22
C LYS A 142 -11.32 10.75 -13.37
N ILE A 143 -11.23 10.30 -14.62
CA ILE A 143 -11.22 11.21 -15.77
C ILE A 143 -12.55 11.98 -15.95
N ASN A 144 -13.63 11.45 -15.36
CA ASN A 144 -14.93 12.13 -15.29
C ASN A 144 -15.10 12.90 -13.95
N TYR A 145 -14.03 13.18 -13.21
CA TYR A 145 -14.02 13.88 -11.92
C TYR A 145 -14.89 13.23 -10.84
N GLN A 146 -15.05 11.90 -10.87
CA GLN A 146 -15.86 11.12 -9.92
C GLN A 146 -15.00 10.06 -9.25
N SER A 147 -14.25 10.44 -8.20
CA SER A 147 -13.32 9.54 -7.52
C SER A 147 -13.87 8.90 -6.23
N VAL A 148 -14.94 9.46 -5.64
CA VAL A 148 -15.40 9.08 -4.31
C VAL A 148 -15.97 7.67 -4.27
N PHE A 149 -16.82 7.31 -5.24
CA PHE A 149 -17.42 5.98 -5.31
C PHE A 149 -16.35 4.90 -5.50
N GLY A 150 -15.42 5.10 -6.45
CA GLY A 150 -14.34 4.14 -6.68
C GLY A 150 -13.41 3.99 -5.47
N ASN A 151 -13.13 5.10 -4.75
CA ASN A 151 -12.35 5.03 -3.52
C ASN A 151 -13.10 4.27 -2.40
N PHE A 152 -14.41 4.47 -2.27
CA PHE A 152 -15.25 3.69 -1.36
C PHE A 152 -15.21 2.20 -1.69
N MET A 153 -15.39 1.83 -2.96
CA MET A 153 -15.31 0.44 -3.42
C MET A 153 -13.92 -0.17 -3.19
N LYS A 154 -12.86 0.65 -3.28
CA LYS A 154 -11.48 0.22 -3.07
C LYS A 154 -11.14 0.01 -1.60
N GLU A 155 -11.52 0.95 -0.73
CA GLU A 155 -11.04 0.98 0.65
C GLU A 155 -12.02 0.39 1.66
N VAL A 156 -13.33 0.50 1.41
CA VAL A 156 -14.36 0.14 2.39
C VAL A 156 -15.17 -1.08 1.98
N PHE A 157 -15.72 -1.08 0.77
CA PHE A 157 -16.69 -2.09 0.33
C PHE A 157 -16.20 -3.53 0.52
N HIS A 158 -15.02 -3.86 -0.04
CA HIS A 158 -14.51 -5.22 0.06
C HIS A 158 -14.23 -5.65 1.50
N ARG A 159 -13.75 -4.72 2.35
CA ARG A 159 -13.48 -5.00 3.77
C ARG A 159 -14.77 -5.25 4.55
N LEU A 160 -15.81 -4.47 4.29
CA LEU A 160 -17.14 -4.71 4.88
C LEU A 160 -17.72 -6.05 4.43
N CYS A 161 -17.64 -6.38 3.15
CA CYS A 161 -18.09 -7.69 2.66
C CYS A 161 -17.32 -8.83 3.34
N VAL A 162 -16.00 -8.71 3.45
CA VAL A 162 -15.18 -9.70 4.16
C VAL A 162 -15.57 -9.78 5.64
N THR A 163 -15.83 -8.65 6.32
CA THR A 163 -16.36 -8.63 7.69
C THR A 163 -17.65 -9.47 7.80
N ILE A 164 -18.59 -9.23 6.89
CA ILE A 164 -19.87 -9.97 6.88
C ILE A 164 -19.63 -11.47 6.66
N LEU A 165 -18.79 -11.83 5.68
CA LEU A 165 -18.45 -13.22 5.40
C LEU A 165 -17.78 -13.92 6.60
N LEU A 166 -16.90 -13.23 7.33
CA LEU A 166 -16.25 -13.75 8.55
C LEU A 166 -17.29 -14.02 9.66
N PHE A 167 -18.28 -13.13 9.84
CA PHE A 167 -19.37 -13.41 10.77
C PHE A 167 -20.24 -14.59 10.34
N LEU A 168 -20.49 -14.78 9.03
CA LEU A 168 -21.20 -15.96 8.54
C LEU A 168 -20.42 -17.26 8.81
N VAL A 169 -19.10 -17.24 8.76
CA VAL A 169 -18.25 -18.36 9.17
C VAL A 169 -18.37 -18.58 10.67
N TYR A 170 -18.26 -17.53 11.48
CA TYR A 170 -18.38 -17.63 12.94
C TYR A 170 -19.70 -18.24 13.39
N PHE A 171 -20.82 -17.86 12.76
CA PHE A 171 -22.14 -18.42 13.04
C PHE A 171 -22.38 -19.79 12.37
N SER A 172 -21.36 -20.39 11.75
CA SER A 172 -21.45 -21.68 11.05
C SER A 172 -22.50 -21.73 9.92
N VAL A 173 -22.87 -20.56 9.37
CA VAL A 173 -23.74 -20.44 8.19
C VAL A 173 -22.98 -20.73 6.90
N LEU A 174 -21.68 -20.40 6.89
CA LEU A 174 -20.79 -20.56 5.75
C LEU A 174 -19.57 -21.38 6.15
N SER A 175 -19.23 -22.43 5.39
CA SER A 175 -17.96 -23.14 5.62
C SER A 175 -16.76 -22.29 5.18
N VAL A 176 -15.57 -22.56 5.74
CA VAL A 176 -14.35 -21.82 5.42
C VAL A 176 -13.98 -21.97 3.93
N GLU A 177 -14.23 -23.12 3.33
CA GLU A 177 -14.00 -23.34 1.90
C GLU A 177 -14.89 -22.41 1.05
N TYR A 178 -16.20 -22.35 1.33
CA TYR A 178 -17.10 -21.43 0.64
C TYR A 178 -16.80 -19.97 0.92
N PHE A 179 -16.26 -19.63 2.10
CA PHE A 179 -15.77 -18.29 2.40
C PHE A 179 -14.68 -17.84 1.42
N ILE A 180 -13.72 -18.72 1.06
CA ILE A 180 -12.66 -18.39 0.10
C ILE A 180 -13.25 -18.04 -1.27
N TYR A 181 -14.20 -18.86 -1.76
CA TYR A 181 -14.89 -18.58 -3.03
C TYR A 181 -15.76 -17.32 -2.95
N ALA A 182 -16.48 -17.10 -1.84
CA ALA A 182 -17.28 -15.91 -1.63
C ALA A 182 -16.41 -14.64 -1.59
N MET A 183 -15.24 -14.71 -0.95
CA MET A 183 -14.26 -13.62 -0.96
C MET A 183 -13.80 -13.29 -2.39
N MET A 184 -13.48 -14.29 -3.21
CA MET A 184 -13.18 -14.06 -4.64
C MET A 184 -14.33 -13.36 -5.34
N MET A 185 -15.58 -13.80 -5.10
CA MET A 185 -16.78 -13.19 -5.70
C MET A 185 -16.93 -11.72 -5.29
N VAL A 186 -16.52 -11.32 -4.08
CA VAL A 186 -16.50 -9.89 -3.68
C VAL A 186 -15.60 -9.06 -4.59
N PHE A 187 -14.43 -9.57 -5.01
CA PHE A 187 -13.56 -8.87 -5.95
C PHE A 187 -14.19 -8.74 -7.34
N VAL A 188 -14.86 -9.80 -7.81
CA VAL A 188 -15.60 -9.78 -9.09
C VAL A 188 -16.77 -8.78 -9.02
N LEU A 189 -17.59 -8.86 -7.98
CA LEU A 189 -18.72 -7.92 -7.77
C LEU A 189 -18.25 -6.47 -7.69
N ARG A 190 -17.13 -6.22 -7.02
CA ARG A 190 -16.51 -4.89 -6.96
C ARG A 190 -16.12 -4.38 -8.34
N ALA A 191 -15.55 -5.23 -9.19
CA ALA A 191 -15.17 -4.87 -10.56
C ALA A 191 -16.42 -4.59 -11.43
N ILE A 192 -17.47 -5.43 -11.34
CA ILE A 192 -18.73 -5.25 -12.06
C ILE A 192 -19.44 -3.95 -11.60
N ALA A 193 -19.53 -3.71 -10.29
CA ALA A 193 -20.13 -2.48 -9.77
C ALA A 193 -19.39 -1.23 -10.30
N MET A 194 -18.05 -1.30 -10.35
CA MET A 194 -17.24 -0.19 -10.86
C MET A 194 -17.38 -0.04 -12.38
N GLN A 195 -17.54 -1.13 -13.14
CA GLN A 195 -17.85 -1.11 -14.56
C GLN A 195 -19.19 -0.42 -14.84
N LEU A 196 -20.24 -0.83 -14.13
CA LEU A 196 -21.57 -0.24 -14.29
C LEU A 196 -21.55 1.26 -13.98
N TYR A 197 -20.82 1.64 -12.90
CA TYR A 197 -20.65 3.04 -12.55
C TYR A 197 -19.88 3.82 -13.62
N ALA A 198 -18.76 3.30 -14.12
CA ALA A 198 -17.97 3.95 -15.16
C ALA A 198 -18.77 4.13 -16.45
N PHE A 199 -19.56 3.12 -16.86
CA PHE A 199 -20.41 3.18 -18.05
C PHE A 199 -21.63 4.10 -17.88
N SER A 200 -22.12 4.32 -16.66
CA SER A 200 -23.14 5.33 -16.39
C SER A 200 -22.63 6.76 -16.58
N LEU A 201 -21.33 7.00 -16.36
CA LEU A 201 -20.71 8.30 -16.58
C LEU A 201 -20.41 8.56 -18.06
N TYR A 202 -19.92 7.57 -18.76
CA TYR A 202 -19.63 7.61 -20.19
C TYR A 202 -19.55 6.20 -20.76
N LYS A 203 -20.40 5.89 -21.74
CA LYS A 203 -20.39 4.62 -22.47
C LYS A 203 -19.78 4.83 -23.85
N PRO A 204 -18.62 4.22 -24.17
CA PRO A 204 -17.99 4.37 -25.47
C PRO A 204 -18.79 3.61 -26.54
N SER A 205 -18.78 4.11 -27.77
CA SER A 205 -19.21 3.34 -28.93
C SER A 205 -18.16 2.28 -29.23
N PHE A 206 -18.60 1.03 -29.43
CA PHE A 206 -17.66 -0.04 -29.75
C PHE A 206 -17.00 0.19 -31.12
N THR A 207 -15.67 0.13 -31.14
CA THR A 207 -14.86 0.21 -32.33
C THR A 207 -13.57 -0.55 -32.16
N LEU A 208 -13.12 -1.24 -33.20
CA LEU A 208 -11.82 -1.89 -33.26
C LEU A 208 -10.74 -0.95 -33.84
N ALA A 209 -11.11 0.25 -34.27
CA ALA A 209 -10.18 1.23 -34.78
C ALA A 209 -9.21 1.69 -33.66
N LEU A 210 -7.92 1.73 -33.98
CA LEU A 210 -6.87 2.09 -33.05
C LEU A 210 -6.64 3.61 -33.00
N PRO A 211 -6.18 4.16 -31.86
CA PRO A 211 -5.77 5.56 -31.77
C PRO A 211 -4.61 5.88 -32.71
N THR A 212 -4.58 7.10 -33.23
CA THR A 212 -3.55 7.56 -34.17
C THR A 212 -2.13 7.51 -33.60
N ASN A 213 -1.99 7.68 -32.29
CA ASN A 213 -0.73 7.67 -31.55
C ASN A 213 -0.49 6.35 -30.79
N LEU A 214 -0.95 5.21 -31.30
CA LEU A 214 -0.90 3.91 -30.66
C LEU A 214 0.47 3.58 -30.07
N ASN A 215 1.56 3.75 -30.84
CA ASN A 215 2.92 3.47 -30.38
C ASN A 215 3.31 4.27 -29.13
N THR A 216 2.90 5.54 -29.06
CA THR A 216 3.18 6.40 -27.90
C THR A 216 2.39 5.90 -26.67
N VAL A 217 1.13 5.54 -26.88
CA VAL A 217 0.24 5.01 -25.85
C VAL A 217 0.79 3.69 -25.30
N LEU A 218 1.16 2.75 -26.16
CA LEU A 218 1.71 1.43 -25.74
C LEU A 218 3.07 1.56 -25.04
N LYS A 219 3.99 2.39 -25.57
CA LYS A 219 5.28 2.65 -24.91
C LYS A 219 5.09 3.24 -23.53
N TYR A 220 4.16 4.17 -23.38
CA TYR A 220 3.86 4.76 -22.08
C TYR A 220 3.23 3.72 -21.14
N SER A 221 2.27 2.91 -21.61
CA SER A 221 1.67 1.83 -20.82
C SER A 221 2.71 0.85 -20.31
N ALA A 222 3.64 0.42 -21.16
CA ALA A 222 4.73 -0.48 -20.78
C ALA A 222 5.67 0.16 -19.73
N LEU A 223 6.00 1.43 -19.87
CA LEU A 223 6.80 2.14 -18.87
C LEU A 223 6.07 2.23 -17.52
N ILE A 224 4.78 2.55 -17.54
CA ILE A 224 3.97 2.64 -16.33
C ILE A 224 3.72 1.28 -15.70
N LEU A 225 3.60 0.22 -16.49
CA LEU A 225 3.56 -1.14 -15.97
C LEU A 225 4.79 -1.42 -15.09
N ILE A 226 5.99 -1.15 -15.61
CA ILE A 226 7.24 -1.35 -14.85
C ILE A 226 7.25 -0.47 -13.59
N ALA A 227 6.87 0.81 -13.70
CA ALA A 227 6.86 1.74 -12.58
C ALA A 227 5.85 1.37 -11.48
N GLY A 228 4.64 0.98 -11.90
CA GLY A 228 3.54 0.69 -10.98
C GLY A 228 3.66 -0.68 -10.31
N SER A 229 4.22 -1.66 -10.99
CA SER A 229 4.41 -3.01 -10.43
C SER A 229 5.44 -3.04 -9.30
N VAL A 230 6.47 -2.19 -9.34
CA VAL A 230 7.50 -2.13 -8.28
C VAL A 230 6.89 -1.93 -6.89
N ALA A 231 5.98 -1.00 -6.74
CA ALA A 231 5.39 -0.68 -5.44
C ALA A 231 4.57 -1.87 -4.88
N THR A 232 3.84 -2.58 -5.73
CA THR A 232 3.08 -3.78 -5.37
C THR A 232 3.99 -4.97 -5.07
N ILE A 233 5.02 -5.17 -5.88
CA ILE A 233 6.01 -6.23 -5.66
C ILE A 233 6.63 -6.09 -4.27
N LEU A 234 7.07 -4.90 -3.91
CA LEU A 234 7.73 -4.65 -2.61
C LEU A 234 6.84 -4.87 -1.39
N LEU A 235 5.52 -4.80 -1.55
CA LEU A 235 4.59 -4.97 -0.42
C LEU A 235 4.14 -6.42 -0.23
N ASP A 236 4.11 -7.20 -1.30
CA ASP A 236 3.47 -8.51 -1.32
C ASP A 236 4.43 -9.67 -1.67
N LEU A 237 5.64 -9.37 -2.21
CA LEU A 237 6.65 -10.37 -2.59
C LEU A 237 7.04 -11.26 -1.40
N ASP A 238 7.27 -10.66 -0.24
CA ASP A 238 7.69 -11.37 0.97
C ASP A 238 6.69 -12.47 1.32
N LYS A 239 5.39 -12.18 1.26
CA LYS A 239 4.34 -13.13 1.62
C LYS A 239 4.27 -14.31 0.65
N VAL A 240 4.47 -14.05 -0.64
CA VAL A 240 4.52 -15.12 -1.64
C VAL A 240 5.77 -15.98 -1.47
N MET A 241 6.90 -15.38 -1.12
CA MET A 241 8.13 -16.13 -0.87
C MET A 241 8.12 -16.86 0.48
N ILE A 242 7.44 -16.33 1.50
CA ILE A 242 7.24 -17.04 2.78
C ILE A 242 6.47 -18.34 2.53
N GLU A 243 5.41 -18.32 1.73
CA GLU A 243 4.63 -19.53 1.40
C GLU A 243 5.50 -20.62 0.77
N HIS A 244 6.44 -20.23 -0.10
CA HIS A 244 7.33 -21.20 -0.76
C HIS A 244 8.30 -21.91 0.21
N TYR A 245 8.78 -21.22 1.25
CA TYR A 245 9.81 -21.73 2.16
C TYR A 245 9.30 -22.22 3.51
N LEU A 246 8.12 -21.79 3.92
CA LEU A 246 7.58 -22.01 5.25
C LEU A 246 6.11 -22.46 5.18
N PRO A 247 5.58 -23.13 6.23
CA PRO A 247 4.16 -23.42 6.32
C PRO A 247 3.29 -22.17 6.12
N ILE A 248 2.13 -22.36 5.47
CA ILE A 248 1.25 -21.28 4.98
C ILE A 248 0.78 -20.33 6.08
N GLU A 249 0.62 -20.80 7.32
CA GLU A 249 0.25 -20.00 8.48
C GLU A 249 1.24 -18.86 8.76
N ASN A 250 2.51 -19.02 8.36
CA ASN A 250 3.52 -17.97 8.49
C ASN A 250 3.19 -16.72 7.64
N VAL A 251 2.44 -16.90 6.56
CA VAL A 251 1.98 -15.78 5.72
C VAL A 251 0.96 -14.92 6.48
N ALA A 252 0.04 -15.55 7.26
CA ALA A 252 -0.90 -14.83 8.12
C ALA A 252 -0.16 -14.03 9.18
N ILE A 253 0.75 -14.68 9.90
CA ILE A 253 1.52 -14.09 11.00
C ILE A 253 2.34 -12.89 10.50
N TYR A 254 3.05 -13.04 9.37
CA TYR A 254 3.79 -11.95 8.73
C TYR A 254 2.86 -10.83 8.23
N GLY A 255 1.70 -11.21 7.67
CA GLY A 255 0.67 -10.29 7.19
C GLY A 255 0.16 -9.35 8.28
N ILE A 256 -0.04 -9.86 9.49
CA ILE A 256 -0.42 -9.06 10.68
C ILE A 256 0.66 -8.01 10.98
N ALA A 257 1.94 -8.41 11.03
CA ALA A 257 3.04 -7.48 11.29
C ALA A 257 3.17 -6.39 10.22
N VAL A 258 3.04 -6.76 8.93
CA VAL A 258 3.00 -5.81 7.80
C VAL A 258 1.84 -4.84 7.93
N TYR A 259 0.66 -5.33 8.31
CA TYR A 259 -0.52 -4.48 8.51
C TYR A 259 -0.30 -3.44 9.61
N ILE A 260 0.18 -3.89 10.79
CA ILE A 260 0.50 -3.01 11.92
C ILE A 260 1.49 -1.92 11.49
N ALA A 261 2.59 -2.29 10.84
CA ALA A 261 3.61 -1.35 10.38
C ALA A 261 3.07 -0.36 9.32
N THR A 262 2.13 -0.79 8.46
CA THR A 262 1.58 0.05 7.38
C THR A 262 0.77 1.24 7.91
N VAL A 263 0.24 1.19 9.13
CA VAL A 263 -0.46 2.31 9.79
C VAL A 263 0.44 3.56 9.86
N ILE A 264 1.75 3.38 10.04
CA ILE A 264 2.74 4.48 10.08
C ILE A 264 2.77 5.27 8.76
N SER A 265 2.43 4.65 7.63
CA SER A 265 2.44 5.30 6.31
C SER A 265 1.13 6.02 5.95
N VAL A 266 0.10 5.94 6.79
CA VAL A 266 -1.20 6.57 6.50
C VAL A 266 -1.11 8.10 6.37
N PRO A 267 -0.39 8.83 7.26
CA PRO A 267 -0.20 10.27 7.11
C PRO A 267 0.49 10.67 5.80
N GLN A 268 1.45 9.88 5.34
CA GLN A 268 2.16 10.11 4.08
C GLN A 268 1.21 10.10 2.88
N LYS A 269 0.26 9.15 2.83
CA LYS A 269 -0.73 9.06 1.75
C LYS A 269 -1.61 10.31 1.67
N ALA A 270 -2.03 10.85 2.83
CA ALA A 270 -2.83 12.07 2.90
C ALA A 270 -2.01 13.30 2.45
N MET A 271 -0.78 13.44 2.92
CA MET A 271 0.09 14.56 2.63
C MET A 271 0.51 14.60 1.14
N HIS A 272 0.78 13.46 0.54
CA HIS A 272 1.18 13.38 -0.87
C HIS A 272 0.10 13.91 -1.83
N GLN A 273 -1.18 13.84 -1.49
CA GLN A 273 -2.26 14.39 -2.32
C GLN A 273 -2.15 15.92 -2.48
N ILE A 274 -1.60 16.60 -1.48
CA ILE A 274 -1.44 18.07 -1.47
C ILE A 274 -0.06 18.46 -1.99
N ILE A 275 0.99 17.76 -1.55
CA ILE A 275 2.38 18.13 -1.84
C ILE A 275 2.77 17.79 -3.28
N HIS A 276 2.20 16.76 -3.88
CA HIS A 276 2.56 16.34 -5.24
C HIS A 276 2.33 17.43 -6.29
N PRO A 277 1.14 18.06 -6.41
CA PRO A 277 0.92 19.16 -7.35
C PRO A 277 1.74 20.41 -7.00
N LEU A 278 1.94 20.71 -5.72
CA LEU A 278 2.75 21.85 -5.29
C LEU A 278 4.22 21.67 -5.69
N THR A 279 4.78 20.48 -5.50
CA THR A 279 6.15 20.14 -5.93
C THR A 279 6.32 20.30 -7.46
N ALA A 280 5.34 19.82 -8.24
CA ALA A 280 5.35 19.97 -9.69
C ALA A 280 5.35 21.45 -10.12
N SER A 281 4.54 22.28 -9.46
CA SER A 281 4.50 23.74 -9.72
C SER A 281 5.83 24.41 -9.43
N LEU A 282 6.48 24.10 -8.30
CA LEU A 282 7.76 24.67 -7.92
C LEU A 282 8.91 24.23 -8.83
N LEU A 283 8.88 22.98 -9.30
CA LEU A 283 9.84 22.50 -10.29
C LEU A 283 9.68 23.21 -11.64
N ASN A 284 8.45 23.43 -12.10
CA ASN A 284 8.17 24.13 -13.36
C ASN A 284 8.52 25.61 -13.30
N SER A 285 8.36 26.27 -12.15
CA SER A 285 8.76 27.67 -11.96
C SER A 285 10.28 27.83 -11.69
N SER A 286 11.02 26.71 -11.58
CA SER A 286 12.46 26.69 -11.24
C SER A 286 12.79 27.36 -9.90
N ASP A 287 11.83 27.46 -8.99
CA ASP A 287 12.01 28.03 -7.63
C ASP A 287 12.64 27.00 -6.70
N LYS A 288 13.97 26.94 -6.77
CA LYS A 288 14.78 26.01 -5.96
C LYS A 288 14.73 26.32 -4.46
N SER A 289 14.51 27.57 -4.07
CA SER A 289 14.46 27.95 -2.66
C SER A 289 13.22 27.41 -1.99
N SER A 290 12.04 27.70 -2.56
CA SER A 290 10.77 27.20 -2.06
C SER A 290 10.65 25.71 -2.15
N LEU A 291 11.23 25.07 -3.19
CA LEU A 291 11.28 23.61 -3.30
C LEU A 291 12.11 22.98 -2.17
N LYS A 292 13.26 23.57 -1.84
CA LYS A 292 14.12 23.10 -0.74
C LYS A 292 13.43 23.27 0.63
N ASP A 293 12.74 24.38 0.83
CA ASP A 293 11.96 24.62 2.06
C ASP A 293 10.80 23.60 2.17
N LEU A 294 10.01 23.43 1.13
CA LEU A 294 8.94 22.43 1.07
C LEU A 294 9.46 21.02 1.37
N TYR A 295 10.66 20.66 0.84
CA TYR A 295 11.25 19.34 1.08
C TYR A 295 11.60 19.13 2.54
N LYS A 296 12.22 20.09 3.20
CA LYS A 296 12.54 20.03 4.64
C LYS A 296 11.29 20.01 5.51
N ARG A 297 10.35 20.92 5.27
CA ARG A 297 9.09 21.02 6.05
C ARG A 297 8.26 19.75 5.93
N SER A 298 8.13 19.21 4.70
CA SER A 298 7.39 17.96 4.51
C SER A 298 8.05 16.77 5.21
N SER A 299 9.38 16.70 5.23
CA SER A 299 10.13 15.68 5.95
C SER A 299 9.91 15.76 7.47
N LEU A 300 10.06 16.96 8.06
CA LEU A 300 9.87 17.17 9.49
C LEU A 300 8.41 16.90 9.91
N THR A 301 7.44 17.39 9.14
CA THR A 301 6.02 17.20 9.45
C THR A 301 5.64 15.73 9.40
N LEU A 302 6.07 15.00 8.35
CA LEU A 302 5.83 13.56 8.25
C LEU A 302 6.56 12.79 9.36
N LEU A 303 7.78 13.15 9.68
CA LEU A 303 8.51 12.53 10.79
C LEU A 303 7.76 12.71 12.10
N VAL A 304 7.36 13.93 12.46
CA VAL A 304 6.63 14.21 13.70
C VAL A 304 5.35 13.41 13.80
N VAL A 305 4.53 13.38 12.73
CA VAL A 305 3.25 12.68 12.75
C VAL A 305 3.41 11.16 12.70
N SER A 306 4.36 10.62 11.93
CA SER A 306 4.57 9.18 11.85
C SER A 306 5.35 8.62 13.04
N ALA A 307 6.20 9.41 13.68
CA ALA A 307 6.95 8.99 14.84
C ALA A 307 6.07 8.74 16.07
N ILE A 308 5.02 9.56 16.31
CA ILE A 308 4.07 9.25 17.40
C ILE A 308 3.35 7.94 17.13
N ILE A 309 2.94 7.66 15.89
CA ILE A 309 2.30 6.39 15.52
C ILE A 309 3.26 5.23 15.74
N PHE A 310 4.52 5.38 15.33
CA PHE A 310 5.58 4.39 15.56
C PHE A 310 5.76 4.09 17.05
N VAL A 311 5.90 5.13 17.91
CA VAL A 311 6.03 4.95 19.37
C VAL A 311 4.83 4.21 19.94
N LEU A 312 3.61 4.65 19.58
CA LEU A 312 2.36 4.03 20.05
C LEU A 312 2.25 2.56 19.67
N ILE A 313 2.70 2.19 18.48
CA ILE A 313 2.73 0.78 18.05
C ILE A 313 3.72 0.00 18.90
N ILE A 314 4.97 0.46 18.99
CA ILE A 314 6.04 -0.34 19.65
C ILE A 314 5.82 -0.46 21.16
N VAL A 315 5.39 0.61 21.84
CA VAL A 315 5.17 0.54 23.30
C VAL A 315 3.94 -0.29 23.69
N ASN A 316 2.99 -0.48 22.78
CA ASN A 316 1.77 -1.25 23.03
C ASN A 316 1.75 -2.64 22.38
N ILE A 317 2.80 -3.03 21.64
CA ILE A 317 2.78 -4.28 20.86
C ILE A 317 2.57 -5.52 21.74
N ASN A 318 3.20 -5.58 22.91
CA ASN A 318 3.07 -6.69 23.84
C ASN A 318 1.63 -6.79 24.38
N GLU A 319 1.01 -5.67 24.70
CA GLU A 319 -0.39 -5.63 25.15
C GLU A 319 -1.37 -5.99 24.04
N LEU A 320 -1.08 -5.55 22.81
CA LEU A 320 -1.87 -5.91 21.62
C LEU A 320 -1.82 -7.43 21.38
N TYR A 321 -0.65 -8.05 21.57
CA TYR A 321 -0.49 -9.50 21.43
C TYR A 321 -1.26 -10.29 22.49
N LYS A 322 -1.48 -9.75 23.68
CA LYS A 322 -2.36 -10.37 24.69
C LYS A 322 -3.85 -10.38 24.26
N LEU A 323 -4.24 -9.56 23.26
CA LEU A 323 -5.61 -9.47 22.73
C LEU A 323 -5.85 -10.34 21.49
N ILE A 324 -4.85 -11.00 20.96
CA ILE A 324 -4.98 -11.92 19.82
C ILE A 324 -4.52 -13.33 20.25
N PRO A 325 -5.02 -14.40 19.59
CA PRO A 325 -4.63 -15.76 19.93
C PRO A 325 -3.11 -15.95 19.92
N VAL A 326 -2.59 -16.73 20.87
CA VAL A 326 -1.14 -16.91 21.08
C VAL A 326 -0.43 -17.42 19.82
N GLU A 327 -1.09 -18.22 19.03
CA GLU A 327 -0.59 -18.81 17.79
C GLU A 327 -0.29 -17.79 16.67
N TYR A 328 -0.85 -16.57 16.78
CA TYR A 328 -0.58 -15.45 15.85
C TYR A 328 0.41 -14.43 16.39
N GLN A 329 0.94 -14.66 17.60
CA GLN A 329 1.93 -13.76 18.16
C GLN A 329 3.26 -13.91 17.42
N ILE A 330 3.84 -12.77 17.06
CA ILE A 330 5.11 -12.70 16.32
C ILE A 330 6.15 -11.97 17.16
N SER A 331 7.42 -12.23 16.89
CA SER A 331 8.51 -11.48 17.52
C SER A 331 8.34 -9.97 17.30
N THR A 332 8.39 -9.20 18.37
CA THR A 332 8.37 -7.73 18.34
C THR A 332 9.46 -7.16 17.42
N THR A 333 10.58 -7.86 17.28
CA THR A 333 11.67 -7.48 16.36
C THR A 333 11.19 -7.36 14.91
N ILE A 334 10.28 -8.24 14.46
CA ILE A 334 9.75 -8.20 13.10
C ILE A 334 8.89 -6.95 12.90
N VAL A 335 7.99 -6.65 13.84
CA VAL A 335 7.18 -5.43 13.81
C VAL A 335 8.07 -4.19 13.88
N LEU A 336 9.10 -4.19 14.70
CA LEU A 336 10.07 -3.10 14.82
C LEU A 336 10.78 -2.86 13.49
N LEU A 337 11.32 -3.89 12.84
CA LEU A 337 12.01 -3.76 11.55
C LEU A 337 11.10 -3.18 10.48
N LEU A 338 9.89 -3.73 10.33
CA LEU A 338 8.91 -3.25 9.35
C LEU A 338 8.43 -1.83 9.65
N SER A 339 8.27 -1.48 10.93
CA SER A 339 7.91 -0.12 11.38
C SER A 339 9.03 0.89 11.10
N LEU A 340 10.29 0.50 11.29
CA LEU A 340 11.46 1.33 10.96
C LEU A 340 11.54 1.61 9.45
N VAL A 341 11.23 0.62 8.60
CA VAL A 341 11.12 0.83 7.14
C VAL A 341 10.13 1.96 6.83
N LYS A 342 8.94 1.91 7.43
CA LYS A 342 7.89 2.91 7.17
C LYS A 342 8.24 4.28 7.75
N LEU A 343 8.84 4.32 8.93
CA LEU A 343 9.31 5.56 9.53
C LEU A 343 10.42 6.21 8.67
N PHE A 344 11.38 5.42 8.19
CA PHE A 344 12.45 5.91 7.33
C PHE A 344 11.91 6.44 5.99
N ASP A 345 10.95 5.76 5.36
CA ASP A 345 10.33 6.28 4.12
C ASP A 345 9.61 7.62 4.36
N ASN A 346 8.92 7.77 5.49
CA ASN A 346 8.25 9.01 5.88
C ASN A 346 9.25 10.16 6.15
N MET A 347 10.41 9.85 6.75
CA MET A 347 11.47 10.84 6.98
C MET A 347 12.00 11.48 5.70
N LEU A 348 11.87 10.83 4.56
CA LEU A 348 12.29 11.39 3.28
C LEU A 348 11.30 12.44 2.72
N GLY A 349 10.19 12.69 3.38
CA GLY A 349 9.24 13.71 2.99
C GLY A 349 8.68 13.52 1.58
N ASN A 350 8.76 14.56 0.76
CA ASN A 350 8.25 14.54 -0.60
C ASN A 350 9.28 14.09 -1.66
N VAL A 351 10.31 13.33 -1.28
CA VAL A 351 11.38 12.84 -2.19
C VAL A 351 10.82 12.22 -3.48
N ASN A 352 9.78 11.40 -3.36
CA ASN A 352 9.12 10.76 -4.50
C ASN A 352 8.50 11.80 -5.44
N SER A 353 7.84 12.84 -4.90
CA SER A 353 7.25 13.91 -5.69
C SER A 353 8.31 14.73 -6.45
N VAL A 354 9.44 15.02 -5.80
CA VAL A 354 10.58 15.72 -6.43
C VAL A 354 11.13 14.90 -7.59
N LEU A 355 11.36 13.63 -7.39
CA LEU A 355 11.98 12.76 -8.39
C LEU A 355 11.04 12.45 -9.56
N PHE A 356 9.77 12.12 -9.29
CA PHE A 356 8.80 11.78 -10.34
C PHE A 356 8.37 12.96 -11.21
N ASN A 357 8.39 14.19 -10.67
CA ASN A 357 8.05 15.40 -11.45
C ASN A 357 9.28 16.04 -12.13
N SER A 358 10.48 15.47 -11.98
CA SER A 358 11.72 15.96 -12.57
C SER A 358 12.12 15.14 -13.80
N ASP A 359 13.15 15.61 -14.52
CA ASP A 359 13.78 14.88 -15.64
C ASP A 359 14.41 13.55 -15.21
N TYR A 360 14.60 13.35 -13.91
CA TYR A 360 15.20 12.13 -13.33
C TYR A 360 14.20 11.01 -13.05
N TYR A 361 12.92 11.14 -13.42
CA TYR A 361 11.90 10.10 -13.18
C TYR A 361 12.30 8.72 -13.71
N ARG A 362 13.02 8.65 -14.86
CA ARG A 362 13.49 7.38 -15.43
C ARG A 362 14.47 6.65 -14.52
N ILE A 363 15.32 7.37 -13.81
CA ILE A 363 16.28 6.80 -12.85
C ILE A 363 15.53 6.19 -11.68
N VAL A 364 14.46 6.84 -11.20
CA VAL A 364 13.61 6.31 -10.13
C VAL A 364 12.92 5.02 -10.53
N LEU A 365 12.42 4.94 -11.77
CA LEU A 365 11.84 3.71 -12.32
C LEU A 365 12.88 2.59 -12.35
N LEU A 366 14.10 2.86 -12.84
CA LEU A 366 15.19 1.89 -12.86
C LEU A 366 15.53 1.41 -11.43
N PHE A 367 15.66 2.34 -10.47
CA PHE A 367 15.91 1.97 -9.08
C PHE A 367 14.78 1.14 -8.47
N GLY A 368 13.54 1.39 -8.85
CA GLY A 368 12.43 0.57 -8.43
C GLY A 368 12.57 -0.89 -8.90
N VAL A 369 12.93 -1.09 -10.17
CA VAL A 369 13.20 -2.44 -10.72
C VAL A 369 14.39 -3.09 -10.01
N VAL A 370 15.49 -2.36 -9.85
CA VAL A 370 16.67 -2.86 -9.11
C VAL A 370 16.29 -3.24 -7.68
N LEU A 371 15.50 -2.41 -7.01
CA LEU A 371 15.01 -2.72 -5.67
C LEU A 371 14.19 -4.01 -5.62
N SER A 372 13.30 -4.23 -6.60
CA SER A 372 12.50 -5.46 -6.66
C SER A 372 13.40 -6.70 -6.80
N ILE A 373 14.45 -6.60 -7.63
CA ILE A 373 15.45 -7.66 -7.78
C ILE A 373 16.23 -7.86 -6.48
N VAL A 374 16.68 -6.78 -5.84
CA VAL A 374 17.41 -6.83 -4.57
C VAL A 374 16.54 -7.44 -3.47
N ALA A 375 15.27 -7.03 -3.37
CA ALA A 375 14.31 -7.60 -2.41
C ALA A 375 14.13 -9.10 -2.65
N PHE A 376 13.96 -9.51 -3.92
CA PHE A 376 13.85 -10.93 -4.28
C PHE A 376 15.09 -11.73 -3.87
N VAL A 377 16.29 -11.23 -4.20
CA VAL A 377 17.55 -11.90 -3.83
C VAL A 377 17.74 -11.98 -2.32
N PHE A 378 17.44 -10.92 -1.59
CA PHE A 378 17.52 -10.94 -0.13
C PHE A 378 16.53 -11.93 0.48
N ASN A 379 15.30 -12.02 -0.04
CA ASN A 379 14.34 -13.02 0.41
C ASN A 379 14.82 -14.45 0.13
N LEU A 380 15.38 -14.73 -1.07
CA LEU A 380 15.96 -16.03 -1.42
C LEU A 380 17.05 -16.48 -0.43
N ILE A 381 17.82 -15.54 0.10
CA ILE A 381 18.96 -15.84 0.99
C ILE A 381 18.51 -15.87 2.46
N LEU A 382 17.66 -14.95 2.88
CA LEU A 382 17.38 -14.72 4.30
C LEU A 382 16.18 -15.51 4.81
N ILE A 383 15.15 -15.78 3.99
CA ILE A 383 14.00 -16.58 4.44
C ILE A 383 14.42 -18.02 4.81
N PRO A 384 15.21 -18.75 3.98
CA PRO A 384 15.61 -20.09 4.34
C PRO A 384 16.48 -20.17 5.61
N LYS A 385 17.20 -19.07 5.95
CA LYS A 385 18.09 -19.02 7.11
C LYS A 385 17.41 -18.57 8.40
N PHE A 386 16.50 -17.60 8.30
CA PHE A 386 15.93 -16.90 9.45
C PHE A 386 14.40 -16.93 9.48
N GLY A 387 13.76 -17.71 8.61
CA GLY A 387 12.31 -17.81 8.55
C GLY A 387 11.64 -16.45 8.31
N ILE A 388 10.55 -16.18 9.01
CA ILE A 388 9.78 -14.92 8.88
C ILE A 388 10.65 -13.70 9.23
N LEU A 389 11.59 -13.82 10.18
CA LEU A 389 12.53 -12.74 10.49
C LEU A 389 13.41 -12.41 9.26
N GLY A 390 13.77 -13.44 8.47
CA GLY A 390 14.49 -13.27 7.23
C GLY A 390 13.74 -12.40 6.20
N ALA A 391 12.43 -12.57 6.08
CA ALA A 391 11.58 -11.72 5.23
C ALA A 391 11.58 -10.26 5.71
N ALA A 392 11.44 -10.03 7.02
CA ALA A 392 11.49 -8.69 7.58
C ALA A 392 12.86 -8.00 7.40
N LEU A 393 13.95 -8.75 7.56
CA LEU A 393 15.31 -8.28 7.30
C LEU A 393 15.53 -7.97 5.81
N ALA A 394 15.03 -8.83 4.91
CA ALA A 394 15.12 -8.63 3.47
C ALA A 394 14.42 -7.32 3.06
N SER A 395 13.19 -7.13 3.52
CA SER A 395 12.45 -5.88 3.32
C SER A 395 13.18 -4.67 3.91
N PHE A 396 13.68 -4.76 5.16
CA PHE A 396 14.39 -3.66 5.80
C PHE A 396 15.63 -3.24 5.01
N LEU A 397 16.46 -4.20 4.60
CA LEU A 397 17.69 -3.93 3.83
C LEU A 397 17.37 -3.38 2.43
N ALA A 398 16.41 -3.98 1.74
CA ALA A 398 16.00 -3.54 0.40
C ALA A 398 15.47 -2.10 0.41
N PHE A 399 14.56 -1.77 1.33
CA PHE A 399 14.05 -0.41 1.47
C PHE A 399 15.10 0.58 1.94
N ALA A 400 16.04 0.18 2.81
CA ALA A 400 17.15 1.01 3.23
C ALA A 400 18.01 1.40 2.02
N VAL A 401 18.42 0.44 1.18
CA VAL A 401 19.18 0.70 -0.05
C VAL A 401 18.40 1.62 -0.98
N TYR A 402 17.11 1.40 -1.18
CA TYR A 402 16.28 2.22 -2.04
C TYR A 402 16.15 3.67 -1.54
N ASN A 403 15.86 3.84 -0.27
CA ASN A 403 15.65 5.16 0.33
C ASN A 403 16.97 5.97 0.38
N ILE A 404 18.09 5.32 0.67
CA ILE A 404 19.43 5.93 0.59
C ILE A 404 19.71 6.33 -0.86
N SER A 405 19.43 5.49 -1.85
CA SER A 405 19.64 5.78 -3.27
C SER A 405 18.84 7.01 -3.72
N LYS A 406 17.55 7.10 -3.35
CA LYS A 406 16.72 8.30 -3.63
C LYS A 406 17.31 9.55 -3.00
N LEU A 407 17.74 9.48 -1.73
CA LEU A 407 18.35 10.59 -1.01
C LEU A 407 19.62 11.07 -1.72
N LEU A 408 20.51 10.15 -2.11
CA LEU A 408 21.76 10.47 -2.81
C LEU A 408 21.50 11.13 -4.17
N ILE A 409 20.48 10.71 -4.91
CA ILE A 409 20.10 11.36 -6.18
C ILE A 409 19.67 12.81 -5.92
N VAL A 410 18.76 13.03 -4.96
CA VAL A 410 18.28 14.38 -4.65
C VAL A 410 19.43 15.25 -4.15
N LEU A 411 20.31 14.73 -3.30
CA LEU A 411 21.49 15.44 -2.83
C LEU A 411 22.42 15.83 -3.99
N ASN A 412 22.72 14.91 -4.90
CA ASN A 412 23.66 15.13 -5.99
C ASN A 412 23.09 16.03 -7.10
N LYS A 413 21.83 15.83 -7.49
CA LYS A 413 21.21 16.51 -8.63
C LYS A 413 20.54 17.84 -8.27
N PHE A 414 19.89 17.91 -7.10
CA PHE A 414 19.17 19.10 -6.66
C PHE A 414 19.92 19.89 -5.57
N LYS A 415 21.00 19.32 -5.00
CA LYS A 415 21.76 19.91 -3.89
C LYS A 415 20.88 20.20 -2.66
N MET A 416 19.91 19.30 -2.41
CA MET A 416 18.94 19.41 -1.31
C MET A 416 18.99 18.14 -0.45
N GLN A 417 18.78 18.34 0.86
CA GLN A 417 18.59 17.24 1.81
C GLN A 417 17.41 17.56 2.74
N PRO A 418 16.65 16.53 3.20
CA PRO A 418 15.50 16.75 4.06
C PRO A 418 15.87 16.91 5.54
N PHE A 419 17.04 16.41 5.94
CA PHE A 419 17.44 16.31 7.34
C PHE A 419 17.97 17.62 7.91
N THR A 420 17.58 17.90 9.14
CA THR A 420 18.00 19.03 9.95
C THR A 420 18.48 18.54 11.31
N LEU A 421 19.01 19.42 12.16
CA LEU A 421 19.31 19.09 13.55
C LEU A 421 18.06 18.65 14.32
N ASP A 422 16.90 19.24 13.98
CA ASP A 422 15.63 18.85 14.59
C ASP A 422 15.27 17.40 14.28
N THR A 423 15.58 16.91 13.07
CA THR A 423 15.40 15.50 12.71
C THR A 423 16.14 14.59 13.70
N PHE A 424 17.38 14.92 14.04
CA PHE A 424 18.18 14.16 15.01
C PHE A 424 17.58 14.23 16.42
N TYR A 425 17.17 15.41 16.89
CA TYR A 425 16.55 15.57 18.20
C TYR A 425 15.24 14.81 18.31
N ILE A 426 14.40 14.83 17.25
CA ILE A 426 13.17 14.05 17.21
C ILE A 426 13.47 12.54 17.31
N LEU A 427 14.44 12.05 16.57
CA LEU A 427 14.80 10.61 16.61
C LEU A 427 15.31 10.18 17.98
N MET A 428 16.17 10.99 18.61
CA MET A 428 16.67 10.73 19.97
C MET A 428 15.52 10.72 21.00
N PHE A 429 14.62 11.69 20.90
CA PHE A 429 13.43 11.78 21.74
C PHE A 429 12.52 10.56 21.57
N VAL A 430 12.22 10.19 20.32
CA VAL A 430 11.41 9.03 19.94
C VAL A 430 12.03 7.73 20.49
N ALA A 431 13.35 7.55 20.33
CA ALA A 431 14.05 6.39 20.86
C ALA A 431 13.97 6.34 22.41
N GLY A 432 14.25 7.45 23.09
CA GLY A 432 14.15 7.57 24.54
C GLY A 432 12.74 7.27 25.05
N LEU A 433 11.72 7.87 24.42
CA LEU A 433 10.33 7.65 24.79
C LEU A 433 9.90 6.20 24.56
N THR A 434 10.30 5.61 23.42
CA THR A 434 10.01 4.20 23.13
C THR A 434 10.63 3.28 24.17
N VAL A 435 11.93 3.42 24.48
CA VAL A 435 12.62 2.58 25.46
C VAL A 435 12.00 2.74 26.85
N SER A 436 11.68 3.97 27.27
CA SER A 436 11.12 4.24 28.60
C SER A 436 9.76 3.57 28.81
N PHE A 437 8.90 3.57 27.79
CA PHE A 437 7.53 3.05 27.91
C PHE A 437 7.38 1.60 27.41
N TYR A 438 8.31 1.06 26.67
CA TYR A 438 8.25 -0.33 26.18
C TYR A 438 8.27 -1.34 27.32
N PHE A 439 9.11 -1.12 28.35
CA PHE A 439 9.25 -2.00 29.51
C PHE A 439 8.28 -1.67 30.63
N TRP A 440 7.49 -0.61 30.51
CA TRP A 440 6.56 -0.20 31.56
C TRP A 440 5.21 -0.88 31.33
N GLU A 441 4.79 -1.74 32.25
CA GLU A 441 3.49 -2.40 32.25
C GLU A 441 2.68 -1.97 33.48
N PHE A 442 1.38 -1.73 33.26
CA PHE A 442 0.43 -1.52 34.34
C PHE A 442 -0.25 -2.84 34.71
N PRO A 443 -0.69 -3.05 35.96
CA PRO A 443 -1.34 -4.28 36.40
C PRO A 443 -2.84 -4.32 36.03
N PHE A 444 -3.20 -3.88 34.81
CA PHE A 444 -4.60 -3.82 34.36
C PHE A 444 -4.82 -4.72 33.15
N HIS A 445 -6.08 -4.80 32.71
CA HIS A 445 -6.45 -5.47 31.47
C HIS A 445 -5.72 -4.85 30.27
N PRO A 446 -5.29 -5.63 29.26
CA PRO A 446 -4.51 -5.13 28.13
C PRO A 446 -5.10 -3.90 27.42
N ILE A 447 -6.42 -3.82 27.25
CA ILE A 447 -7.10 -2.65 26.65
C ILE A 447 -6.88 -1.39 27.51
N ILE A 448 -6.95 -1.50 28.84
CA ILE A 448 -6.73 -0.38 29.75
C ILE A 448 -5.26 0.04 29.68
N ASN A 449 -4.33 -0.93 29.65
CA ASN A 449 -2.90 -0.67 29.52
C ASN A 449 -2.58 0.08 28.22
N ILE A 450 -3.13 -0.36 27.09
CA ILE A 450 -2.99 0.32 25.79
C ILE A 450 -3.53 1.74 25.89
N ALA A 451 -4.71 1.94 26.47
CA ALA A 451 -5.31 3.27 26.59
C ALA A 451 -4.45 4.20 27.46
N LEU A 452 -4.04 3.75 28.66
CA LEU A 452 -3.23 4.54 29.58
C LEU A 452 -1.85 4.87 28.98
N LYS A 453 -1.13 3.88 28.46
CA LYS A 453 0.16 4.11 27.79
C LYS A 453 0.01 5.08 26.63
N SER A 454 -1.03 4.88 25.79
CA SER A 454 -1.24 5.73 24.63
C SER A 454 -1.56 7.18 25.02
N ILE A 455 -2.37 7.41 26.04
CA ILE A 455 -2.66 8.75 26.54
C ILE A 455 -1.40 9.40 27.09
N LEU A 456 -0.66 8.73 27.98
CA LEU A 456 0.55 9.27 28.61
C LEU A 456 1.60 9.61 27.55
N VAL A 457 1.90 8.66 26.65
CA VAL A 457 2.87 8.84 25.56
C VAL A 457 2.45 10.00 24.66
N THR A 458 1.17 10.07 24.28
CA THR A 458 0.67 11.13 23.40
C THR A 458 0.77 12.50 24.05
N VAL A 459 0.41 12.63 25.34
CA VAL A 459 0.51 13.90 26.07
C VAL A 459 1.99 14.33 26.16
N ILE A 460 2.89 13.44 26.58
CA ILE A 460 4.32 13.77 26.66
C ILE A 460 4.84 14.18 25.27
N TYR A 461 4.50 13.40 24.24
CA TYR A 461 4.93 13.66 22.87
C TYR A 461 4.47 15.03 22.38
N ILE A 462 3.19 15.36 22.53
CA ILE A 462 2.63 16.64 22.10
C ILE A 462 3.27 17.79 22.87
N VAL A 463 3.40 17.71 24.20
CA VAL A 463 4.01 18.76 25.02
C VAL A 463 5.46 19.03 24.56
N VAL A 464 6.24 17.98 24.36
CA VAL A 464 7.64 18.13 23.91
C VAL A 464 7.70 18.66 22.48
N ALA A 465 6.91 18.12 21.56
CA ALA A 465 6.89 18.55 20.16
C ALA A 465 6.53 20.04 20.02
N LEU A 466 5.57 20.53 20.81
CA LEU A 466 5.16 21.94 20.84
C LEU A 466 6.20 22.83 21.52
N ARG A 467 6.79 22.38 22.64
CA ARG A 467 7.79 23.15 23.40
C ARG A 467 9.06 23.39 22.61
N PHE A 468 9.52 22.36 21.89
CA PHE A 468 10.75 22.42 21.08
C PHE A 468 10.51 22.82 19.62
N ASN A 469 9.27 23.10 19.25
CA ASN A 469 8.88 23.53 17.90
C ASN A 469 9.38 22.59 16.78
N PHE A 470 9.21 21.28 16.95
CA PHE A 470 9.71 20.26 16.02
C PHE A 470 9.18 20.39 14.58
N SER A 471 7.98 20.94 14.40
CA SER A 471 7.42 21.26 13.08
C SER A 471 6.53 22.50 13.18
N GLU A 472 6.89 23.54 12.40
CA GLU A 472 6.08 24.76 12.30
C GLU A 472 4.65 24.48 11.84
N ASP A 473 4.49 23.58 10.86
CA ASP A 473 3.17 23.25 10.30
C ASP A 473 2.27 22.58 11.35
N VAL A 474 2.82 21.66 12.14
CA VAL A 474 2.09 21.00 13.24
C VAL A 474 1.75 22.01 14.33
N ASN A 475 2.69 22.88 14.70
CA ASN A 475 2.48 23.88 15.72
C ASN A 475 1.40 24.91 15.33
N GLN A 476 1.40 25.35 14.07
CA GLN A 476 0.36 26.26 13.56
C GLN A 476 -1.02 25.61 13.58
N LEU A 477 -1.12 24.32 13.21
CA LEU A 477 -2.38 23.57 13.29
C LEU A 477 -2.89 23.50 14.73
N VAL A 478 -2.05 23.07 15.66
CA VAL A 478 -2.44 22.95 17.08
C VAL A 478 -2.88 24.31 17.65
N ARG A 479 -2.13 25.38 17.42
CA ARG A 479 -2.48 26.73 17.89
C ARG A 479 -3.78 27.25 17.29
N LYS A 480 -4.13 26.84 16.06
CA LYS A 480 -5.39 27.25 15.42
C LYS A 480 -6.61 26.58 16.04
N TYR A 481 -6.50 25.36 16.54
CA TYR A 481 -7.61 24.60 17.13
C TYR A 481 -7.65 24.68 18.66
N TRP A 482 -6.59 25.18 19.30
CA TRP A 482 -6.53 25.38 20.76
C TRP A 482 -6.88 26.82 21.20
N LYS A 483 -7.19 27.67 20.24
CA LYS A 483 -7.87 28.96 20.49
C LYS A 483 -9.37 28.76 20.35
#